data_627540cb9495cbad3bd019a6e197941a
#
_entry.id   627540cb9495cbad3bd019a6e197941a
#
_cell.length_a   1.000
_cell.length_b   1.000
_cell.length_c   1.000
_cell.angle_alpha   90.00
_cell.angle_beta   90.00
_cell.angle_gamma   90.00
#
_symmetry.space_group_name_H-M   'P 1'
#
loop_
_entity.id
_entity.type
_entity.pdbx_description
1 polymer ?
#
loop_
_entity_poly.entity_id
_entity_poly.type
_entity_poly.pdbx_seq_one_letter_code
_entity_poly.pdbx_strand_id
1 'polypeptide(L)'
;MASSPLVSTAWLHQRLDAPDLVVLDASWYLPAAGRDPEAEFRAAHIPRAVRFDLDAMSDETSGLPHMLPRPEVFASRMRALGVGDGQQIVVYDGMGLFSAPRVWWMLRTFGVRDVLVLDGGLPAWIGAGYPTEEGAPAPRERRHFTARLDNGAVADAGDIARALEGGSAQVVDARSAPRFRGEEAEPRPGVRPGHMPGARNLHYAALQHDGCLKSPDELRAVFAEAGVDPGRPILTTCGSGVTAAIVSLALETLGHPARALYDGSWSEWGAAAERPVATGPA
;
A
#
# COMPACT_ATOMS: atom_id res chain seq x y z
N MET A 1 22.97 7.93 -0.93
CA MET A 1 21.67 8.13 -0.29
C MET A 1 20.65 7.41 -1.17
N ALA A 2 19.80 6.56 -0.60
CA ALA A 2 18.71 5.96 -1.36
C ALA A 2 17.82 7.09 -1.92
N SER A 3 17.38 7.00 -3.17
CA SER A 3 16.43 7.95 -3.74
C SER A 3 15.10 7.82 -3.02
N SER A 4 14.41 8.96 -2.77
CA SER A 4 13.06 8.95 -2.17
C SER A 4 12.13 8.05 -2.99
N PRO A 5 11.27 7.23 -2.36
CA PRO A 5 10.24 6.47 -3.08
C PRO A 5 9.09 7.38 -3.57
N LEU A 6 9.11 8.67 -3.23
CA LEU A 6 8.09 9.64 -3.60
C LEU A 6 8.58 10.58 -4.69
N VAL A 7 7.65 10.99 -5.56
CA VAL A 7 7.86 12.05 -6.55
C VAL A 7 6.78 13.12 -6.43
N SER A 8 7.15 14.37 -6.77
CA SER A 8 6.20 15.49 -6.81
C SER A 8 5.39 15.49 -8.11
N THR A 9 4.26 16.20 -8.09
CA THR A 9 3.43 16.44 -9.28
C THR A 9 4.22 17.17 -10.38
N ALA A 10 5.09 18.13 -10.02
CA ALA A 10 5.94 18.83 -10.96
C ALA A 10 6.96 17.89 -11.63
N TRP A 11 7.58 16.99 -10.87
CA TRP A 11 8.50 15.99 -11.42
C TRP A 11 7.80 15.08 -12.42
N LEU A 12 6.60 14.58 -12.08
CA LEU A 12 5.84 13.71 -12.96
C LEU A 12 5.39 14.45 -14.23
N HIS A 13 4.89 15.69 -14.10
CA HIS A 13 4.46 16.50 -15.24
C HIS A 13 5.56 16.69 -16.28
N GLN A 14 6.79 16.97 -15.84
CA GLN A 14 7.94 17.15 -16.73
C GLN A 14 8.36 15.85 -17.44
N ARG A 15 7.95 14.69 -16.96
CA ARG A 15 8.35 13.37 -17.46
C ARG A 15 7.24 12.56 -18.11
N LEU A 16 6.01 13.08 -18.20
CA LEU A 16 4.86 12.35 -18.74
C LEU A 16 5.10 11.75 -20.14
N ASP A 17 5.91 12.44 -20.95
CA ASP A 17 6.22 12.01 -22.33
C ASP A 17 7.44 11.09 -22.42
N ALA A 18 8.08 10.74 -21.29
CA ALA A 18 9.20 9.82 -21.30
C ALA A 18 8.74 8.42 -21.78
N PRO A 19 9.44 7.82 -22.76
CA PRO A 19 8.98 6.60 -23.43
C PRO A 19 9.03 5.36 -22.54
N ASP A 20 9.82 5.41 -21.48
CA ASP A 20 10.02 4.36 -20.47
C ASP A 20 9.16 4.56 -19.22
N LEU A 21 8.39 5.67 -19.12
CA LEU A 21 7.51 5.94 -17.99
C LEU A 21 6.15 5.26 -18.16
N VAL A 22 5.66 4.66 -17.08
CA VAL A 22 4.28 4.19 -16.93
C VAL A 22 3.67 4.82 -15.70
N VAL A 23 2.49 5.41 -15.85
CA VAL A 23 1.70 5.93 -14.75
C VAL A 23 0.56 4.96 -14.47
N LEU A 24 0.42 4.52 -13.22
CA LEU A 24 -0.64 3.60 -12.79
C LEU A 24 -1.60 4.31 -11.83
N ASP A 25 -2.87 4.32 -12.17
CA ASP A 25 -3.94 4.66 -11.24
C ASP A 25 -4.28 3.42 -10.40
N ALA A 26 -3.96 3.48 -9.14
CA ALA A 26 -4.18 2.44 -8.15
C ALA A 26 -5.37 2.75 -7.22
N SER A 27 -6.26 3.65 -7.62
CA SER A 27 -7.41 4.06 -6.80
C SER A 27 -8.24 2.85 -6.38
N TRP A 28 -8.42 2.72 -5.09
CA TRP A 28 -9.27 1.73 -4.45
C TRP A 28 -9.87 2.36 -3.18
N TYR A 29 -11.11 2.06 -2.89
CA TYR A 29 -11.84 2.65 -1.78
C TYR A 29 -12.46 1.58 -0.89
N LEU A 30 -12.59 1.89 0.41
CA LEU A 30 -13.38 1.03 1.28
C LEU A 30 -14.85 1.00 0.80
N PRO A 31 -15.53 -0.14 0.84
CA PRO A 31 -16.93 -0.25 0.37
C PRO A 31 -17.87 0.79 0.99
N ALA A 32 -17.64 1.14 2.27
CA ALA A 32 -18.43 2.16 2.97
C ALA A 32 -18.28 3.58 2.40
N ALA A 33 -17.27 3.85 1.59
CA ALA A 33 -17.07 5.15 0.95
C ALA A 33 -18.08 5.43 -0.18
N GLY A 34 -18.72 4.39 -0.73
CA GLY A 34 -19.69 4.53 -1.82
C GLY A 34 -19.10 5.12 -3.11
N ARG A 35 -17.79 5.02 -3.29
CA ARG A 35 -17.06 5.53 -4.46
C ARG A 35 -16.79 4.39 -5.47
N ASP A 36 -16.79 4.73 -6.74
CA ASP A 36 -16.48 3.82 -7.85
C ASP A 36 -15.16 4.25 -8.51
N PRO A 37 -14.04 3.53 -8.27
CA PRO A 37 -12.74 3.91 -8.79
C PRO A 37 -12.64 3.81 -10.32
N GLU A 38 -13.41 2.95 -10.97
CA GLU A 38 -13.45 2.85 -12.43
C GLU A 38 -14.19 4.04 -13.05
N ALA A 39 -15.36 4.40 -12.48
CA ALA A 39 -16.11 5.56 -12.92
C ALA A 39 -15.33 6.87 -12.71
N GLU A 40 -14.63 7.00 -11.58
CA GLU A 40 -13.78 8.16 -11.28
C GLU A 40 -12.58 8.25 -12.21
N PHE A 41 -11.90 7.14 -12.51
CA PHE A 41 -10.83 7.09 -13.50
C PHE A 41 -11.32 7.59 -14.88
N ARG A 42 -12.49 7.13 -15.31
CA ARG A 42 -13.09 7.57 -16.59
C ARG A 42 -13.49 9.03 -16.60
N ALA A 43 -13.85 9.58 -15.46
CA ALA A 43 -14.19 11.00 -15.34
C ALA A 43 -12.96 11.91 -15.35
N ALA A 44 -11.86 11.50 -14.69
CA ALA A 44 -10.61 12.25 -14.68
C ALA A 44 -9.44 11.38 -14.22
N HIS A 45 -8.38 11.30 -15.01
CA HIS A 45 -7.13 10.65 -14.63
C HIS A 45 -5.91 11.42 -15.14
N ILE A 46 -4.73 11.14 -14.60
CA ILE A 46 -3.47 11.72 -15.09
C ILE A 46 -3.24 11.24 -16.53
N PRO A 47 -2.86 12.13 -17.47
CA PRO A 47 -2.70 11.77 -18.87
C PRO A 47 -1.85 10.51 -19.05
N ARG A 48 -2.28 9.61 -19.96
CA ARG A 48 -1.63 8.34 -20.28
C ARG A 48 -1.60 7.33 -19.15
N ALA A 49 -2.26 7.58 -18.02
CA ALA A 49 -2.35 6.61 -16.93
C ALA A 49 -3.10 5.34 -17.34
N VAL A 50 -2.71 4.23 -16.72
CA VAL A 50 -3.36 2.93 -16.87
C VAL A 50 -4.01 2.56 -15.54
N ARG A 51 -5.25 2.10 -15.58
CA ARG A 51 -5.96 1.65 -14.39
C ARG A 51 -5.36 0.34 -13.87
N PHE A 52 -4.91 0.35 -12.61
CA PHE A 52 -4.49 -0.85 -11.88
C PHE A 52 -5.59 -1.18 -10.87
N ASP A 53 -6.46 -2.10 -11.22
CA ASP A 53 -7.52 -2.58 -10.34
C ASP A 53 -6.92 -3.50 -9.27
N LEU A 54 -6.87 -3.02 -8.02
CA LEU A 54 -6.25 -3.76 -6.91
C LEU A 54 -6.94 -5.11 -6.65
N ASP A 55 -8.27 -5.16 -6.73
CA ASP A 55 -9.01 -6.39 -6.48
C ASP A 55 -8.75 -7.41 -7.61
N ALA A 56 -8.87 -6.99 -8.86
CA ALA A 56 -8.57 -7.85 -10.02
C ALA A 56 -7.10 -8.28 -10.09
N MET A 57 -6.17 -7.53 -9.49
CA MET A 57 -4.74 -7.86 -9.44
C MET A 57 -4.38 -8.74 -8.23
N SER A 58 -5.28 -8.95 -7.30
CA SER A 58 -5.10 -9.79 -6.10
C SER A 58 -5.43 -11.27 -6.35
N ASP A 59 -5.10 -12.15 -5.40
CA ASP A 59 -5.46 -13.57 -5.47
C ASP A 59 -6.94 -13.77 -5.14
N GLU A 60 -7.74 -14.03 -6.14
CA GLU A 60 -9.18 -14.27 -6.02
C GLU A 60 -9.51 -15.62 -5.36
N THR A 61 -8.52 -16.51 -5.20
CA THR A 61 -8.71 -17.89 -4.68
C THR A 61 -8.45 -18.02 -3.19
N SER A 62 -7.82 -17.01 -2.57
CA SER A 62 -7.38 -17.11 -1.17
C SER A 62 -8.51 -17.04 -0.14
N GLY A 63 -9.66 -16.48 -0.48
CA GLY A 63 -10.74 -16.15 0.45
C GLY A 63 -10.45 -14.98 1.39
N LEU A 64 -9.22 -14.46 1.40
CA LEU A 64 -8.80 -13.24 2.08
C LEU A 64 -8.68 -12.08 1.09
N PRO A 65 -9.01 -10.84 1.51
CA PRO A 65 -8.95 -9.70 0.62
C PRO A 65 -7.51 -9.30 0.31
N HIS A 66 -7.27 -8.87 -0.93
CA HIS A 66 -6.04 -8.23 -1.42
C HIS A 66 -4.75 -9.07 -1.30
N MET A 67 -4.86 -10.40 -1.09
CA MET A 67 -3.68 -11.26 -1.03
C MET A 67 -2.88 -11.20 -2.32
N LEU A 68 -1.55 -11.28 -2.20
CA LEU A 68 -0.67 -11.33 -3.37
C LEU A 68 -1.01 -12.54 -4.24
N PRO A 69 -1.16 -12.36 -5.56
CA PRO A 69 -1.35 -13.48 -6.48
C PRO A 69 -0.03 -14.23 -6.67
N ARG A 70 -0.10 -15.41 -7.29
CA ARG A 70 1.10 -16.13 -7.72
C ARG A 70 1.88 -15.30 -8.76
N PRO A 71 3.23 -15.39 -8.78
CA PRO A 71 4.08 -14.57 -9.67
C PRO A 71 3.69 -14.64 -11.14
N GLU A 72 3.34 -15.84 -11.64
CA GLU A 72 2.94 -16.02 -13.04
C GLU A 72 1.61 -15.35 -13.39
N VAL A 73 0.67 -15.29 -12.41
CA VAL A 73 -0.61 -14.59 -12.55
C VAL A 73 -0.37 -13.08 -12.59
N PHE A 74 0.41 -12.58 -11.62
CA PHE A 74 0.78 -11.16 -11.59
C PHE A 74 1.48 -10.73 -12.89
N ALA A 75 2.50 -11.49 -13.34
CA ALA A 75 3.20 -11.21 -14.59
C ALA A 75 2.26 -11.21 -15.80
N SER A 76 1.31 -12.14 -15.87
CA SER A 76 0.32 -12.18 -16.96
C SER A 76 -0.57 -10.92 -16.99
N ARG A 77 -1.04 -10.49 -15.82
CA ARG A 77 -1.88 -9.29 -15.66
C ARG A 77 -1.10 -8.01 -16.00
N MET A 78 0.15 -7.87 -15.52
CA MET A 78 1.02 -6.74 -15.87
C MET A 78 1.30 -6.64 -17.38
N ARG A 79 1.56 -7.77 -18.03
CA ARG A 79 1.70 -7.82 -19.51
C ARG A 79 0.45 -7.36 -20.23
N ALA A 80 -0.74 -7.72 -19.70
CA ALA A 80 -2.01 -7.29 -20.29
C ALA A 80 -2.23 -5.77 -20.18
N LEU A 81 -1.72 -5.15 -19.09
CA LEU A 81 -1.71 -3.69 -18.92
C LEU A 81 -0.67 -2.98 -19.79
N GLY A 82 0.17 -3.70 -20.52
CA GLY A 82 1.27 -3.12 -21.30
C GLY A 82 2.42 -2.61 -20.43
N VAL A 83 2.55 -3.14 -19.22
CA VAL A 83 3.68 -2.86 -18.31
C VAL A 83 4.74 -3.95 -18.48
N GLY A 84 5.99 -3.54 -18.63
CA GLY A 84 7.10 -4.45 -18.91
C GLY A 84 8.35 -4.15 -18.12
N ASP A 85 9.31 -5.09 -18.22
CA ASP A 85 10.63 -4.96 -17.58
C ASP A 85 11.36 -3.70 -18.08
N GLY A 86 12.11 -3.06 -17.18
CA GLY A 86 12.93 -1.89 -17.48
C GLY A 86 12.18 -0.55 -17.57
N GLN A 87 10.87 -0.55 -17.33
CA GLN A 87 10.11 0.71 -17.24
C GLN A 87 10.18 1.30 -15.84
N GLN A 88 10.19 2.64 -15.78
CA GLN A 88 9.95 3.39 -14.56
C GLN A 88 8.45 3.48 -14.32
N ILE A 89 7.99 3.14 -13.14
CA ILE A 89 6.57 3.13 -12.79
C ILE A 89 6.29 4.20 -11.74
N VAL A 90 5.30 5.05 -11.99
CA VAL A 90 4.74 5.96 -10.98
C VAL A 90 3.33 5.52 -10.66
N VAL A 91 3.05 5.30 -9.37
CA VAL A 91 1.73 4.89 -8.88
C VAL A 91 1.07 6.04 -8.15
N TYR A 92 -0.21 6.28 -8.40
CA TYR A 92 -1.01 7.27 -7.66
C TYR A 92 -2.38 6.72 -7.31
N ASP A 93 -3.11 7.42 -6.44
CA ASP A 93 -4.53 7.14 -6.18
C ASP A 93 -5.36 8.42 -6.04
N GLY A 94 -6.68 8.25 -6.03
CA GLY A 94 -7.66 9.32 -5.97
C GLY A 94 -7.93 9.88 -4.56
N MET A 95 -7.20 9.43 -3.53
CA MET A 95 -7.28 9.96 -2.16
C MET A 95 -6.02 10.71 -1.73
N GLY A 96 -4.99 10.67 -2.56
CA GLY A 96 -3.69 11.27 -2.30
C GLY A 96 -2.64 10.23 -1.94
N LEU A 97 -2.81 9.48 -0.88
CA LEU A 97 -1.89 8.44 -0.45
C LEU A 97 -2.65 7.37 0.37
N PHE A 98 -3.37 6.49 -0.31
CA PHE A 98 -4.18 5.47 0.36
C PHE A 98 -3.89 4.06 -0.17
N SER A 99 -4.20 3.79 -1.43
CA SER A 99 -4.00 2.49 -2.08
C SER A 99 -2.74 2.43 -2.96
N ALA A 100 -2.25 3.58 -3.43
CA ALA A 100 -1.02 3.63 -4.21
C ALA A 100 0.20 3.02 -3.49
N PRO A 101 0.43 3.21 -2.18
CA PRO A 101 1.48 2.53 -1.44
C PRO A 101 1.36 1.01 -1.46
N ARG A 102 0.14 0.45 -1.48
CA ARG A 102 -0.07 -1.00 -1.60
C ARG A 102 0.42 -1.51 -2.96
N VAL A 103 0.10 -0.83 -4.05
CA VAL A 103 0.53 -1.21 -5.39
C VAL A 103 2.04 -1.03 -5.56
N TRP A 104 2.62 0.05 -5.00
CA TRP A 104 4.06 0.25 -4.91
C TRP A 104 4.74 -0.94 -4.20
N TRP A 105 4.22 -1.36 -3.04
CA TRP A 105 4.75 -2.50 -2.29
C TRP A 105 4.62 -3.81 -3.08
N MET A 106 3.47 -4.07 -3.74
CA MET A 106 3.27 -5.24 -4.59
C MET A 106 4.31 -5.31 -5.70
N LEU A 107 4.50 -4.20 -6.43
CA LEU A 107 5.47 -4.11 -7.52
C LEU A 107 6.90 -4.38 -7.02
N ARG A 108 7.29 -3.78 -5.89
CA ARG A 108 8.59 -4.02 -5.24
C ARG A 108 8.76 -5.48 -4.85
N THR A 109 7.76 -6.06 -4.22
CA THR A 109 7.73 -7.47 -3.79
C THR A 109 7.82 -8.43 -4.98
N PHE A 110 7.31 -8.06 -6.15
CA PHE A 110 7.49 -8.81 -7.39
C PHE A 110 8.75 -8.44 -8.18
N GLY A 111 9.67 -7.67 -7.59
CA GLY A 111 11.01 -7.42 -8.14
C GLY A 111 11.15 -6.18 -9.01
N VAL A 112 10.12 -5.33 -9.13
CA VAL A 112 10.25 -4.02 -9.81
C VAL A 112 11.08 -3.09 -8.93
N ARG A 113 12.20 -2.59 -9.47
CA ARG A 113 13.11 -1.72 -8.72
C ARG A 113 12.78 -0.24 -8.86
N ASP A 114 12.39 0.17 -10.07
CA ASP A 114 12.11 1.57 -10.40
C ASP A 114 10.60 1.84 -10.33
N VAL A 115 10.09 1.87 -9.11
CA VAL A 115 8.70 2.19 -8.81
C VAL A 115 8.64 3.28 -7.73
N LEU A 116 7.87 4.32 -8.03
CA LEU A 116 7.72 5.54 -7.24
C LEU A 116 6.23 5.79 -6.96
N VAL A 117 5.93 6.54 -5.92
CA VAL A 117 4.57 6.96 -5.59
C VAL A 117 4.45 8.47 -5.81
N LEU A 118 3.39 8.91 -6.47
CA LEU A 118 3.05 10.32 -6.60
C LEU A 118 2.52 10.84 -5.26
N ASP A 119 3.29 11.69 -4.61
CA ASP A 119 2.91 12.29 -3.34
C ASP A 119 1.69 13.21 -3.52
N GLY A 120 0.64 12.97 -2.73
CA GLY A 120 -0.64 13.67 -2.84
C GLY A 120 -1.56 13.20 -3.97
N GLY A 121 -1.13 12.23 -4.80
CA GLY A 121 -1.95 11.55 -5.80
C GLY A 121 -2.67 12.48 -6.79
N LEU A 122 -3.84 12.02 -7.26
CA LEU A 122 -4.68 12.81 -8.20
C LEU A 122 -5.15 14.15 -7.60
N PRO A 123 -5.52 14.26 -6.32
CA PRO A 123 -5.90 15.55 -5.73
C PRO A 123 -4.79 16.60 -5.83
N ALA A 124 -3.54 16.24 -5.53
CA ALA A 124 -2.40 17.16 -5.63
C ALA A 124 -2.08 17.52 -7.09
N TRP A 125 -2.25 16.56 -8.02
CA TRP A 125 -2.09 16.80 -9.46
C TRP A 125 -3.07 17.86 -9.96
N ILE A 126 -4.36 17.70 -9.65
CA ILE A 126 -5.42 18.65 -10.00
C ILE A 126 -5.19 19.99 -9.30
N GLY A 127 -4.86 19.97 -8.00
CA GLY A 127 -4.57 21.17 -7.21
C GLY A 127 -3.40 22.00 -7.75
N ALA A 128 -2.43 21.35 -8.41
CA ALA A 128 -1.32 22.02 -9.11
C ALA A 128 -1.72 22.59 -10.48
N GLY A 129 -2.97 22.40 -10.93
CA GLY A 129 -3.48 22.90 -12.21
C GLY A 129 -2.99 22.11 -13.43
N TYR A 130 -2.50 20.89 -13.24
CA TYR A 130 -2.08 20.04 -14.35
C TYR A 130 -3.27 19.38 -15.06
N PRO A 131 -3.14 19.11 -16.39
CA PRO A 131 -4.22 18.56 -17.19
C PRO A 131 -4.60 17.13 -16.76
N THR A 132 -5.87 16.79 -16.95
CA THR A 132 -6.39 15.42 -16.84
C THR A 132 -6.95 14.95 -18.17
N GLU A 133 -7.03 13.63 -18.36
CA GLU A 133 -7.73 12.97 -19.46
C GLU A 133 -9.02 12.33 -18.95
N GLU A 134 -10.00 12.20 -19.86
CA GLU A 134 -11.27 11.54 -19.61
C GLU A 134 -11.38 10.27 -20.49
N GLY A 135 -12.24 9.35 -20.08
CA GLY A 135 -12.54 8.15 -20.87
C GLY A 135 -11.67 6.95 -20.53
N ALA A 136 -11.60 6.00 -21.44
CA ALA A 136 -10.77 4.80 -21.28
C ALA A 136 -9.30 5.13 -21.59
N PRO A 137 -8.33 4.47 -20.90
CA PRO A 137 -6.93 4.67 -21.23
C PRO A 137 -6.61 4.25 -22.67
N ALA A 138 -5.64 4.90 -23.28
CA ALA A 138 -5.15 4.48 -24.59
C ALA A 138 -4.66 3.03 -24.54
N PRO A 139 -5.01 2.19 -25.53
CA PRO A 139 -4.51 0.83 -25.60
C PRO A 139 -2.98 0.79 -25.61
N ARG A 140 -2.40 -0.09 -24.80
CA ARG A 140 -0.95 -0.29 -24.76
C ARG A 140 -0.60 -1.67 -25.33
N GLU A 141 0.49 -1.75 -26.07
CA GLU A 141 1.02 -3.04 -26.52
C GLU A 141 1.47 -3.88 -25.32
N ARG A 142 1.21 -5.19 -25.38
CA ARG A 142 1.70 -6.14 -24.39
C ARG A 142 3.21 -6.15 -24.39
N ARG A 143 3.80 -6.10 -23.18
CA ARG A 143 5.23 -6.12 -22.97
C ARG A 143 5.64 -7.34 -22.15
N HIS A 144 6.89 -7.74 -22.24
CA HIS A 144 7.43 -8.76 -21.36
C HIS A 144 7.55 -8.21 -19.94
N PHE A 145 7.05 -8.96 -18.96
CA PHE A 145 7.17 -8.65 -17.53
C PHE A 145 7.57 -9.91 -16.77
N THR A 146 8.60 -9.79 -15.94
CA THR A 146 9.13 -10.88 -15.11
C THR A 146 8.78 -10.60 -13.64
N ALA A 147 7.87 -11.37 -13.05
CA ALA A 147 7.60 -11.31 -11.62
C ALA A 147 8.57 -12.23 -10.86
N ARG A 148 9.30 -11.67 -9.90
CA ARG A 148 10.20 -12.39 -9.00
C ARG A 148 9.81 -12.09 -7.57
N LEU A 149 9.05 -13.00 -6.95
CA LEU A 149 8.56 -12.80 -5.59
C LEU A 149 9.73 -12.79 -4.59
N ASP A 150 9.84 -11.71 -3.86
CA ASP A 150 10.67 -11.61 -2.65
C ASP A 150 9.86 -12.08 -1.44
N ASN A 151 10.05 -13.35 -1.07
CA ASN A 151 9.39 -13.92 0.10
C ASN A 151 9.81 -13.25 1.41
N GLY A 152 10.96 -12.58 1.45
CA GLY A 152 11.43 -11.83 2.61
C GLY A 152 10.63 -10.54 2.86
N ALA A 153 9.94 -10.01 1.85
CA ALA A 153 9.08 -8.83 1.95
C ALA A 153 7.65 -9.15 2.43
N VAL A 154 7.28 -10.44 2.51
CA VAL A 154 5.94 -10.89 2.91
C VAL A 154 6.02 -11.66 4.20
N ALA A 155 5.22 -11.28 5.20
CA ALA A 155 5.07 -12.03 6.44
C ALA A 155 3.75 -12.81 6.44
N ASP A 156 3.76 -13.98 7.05
CA ASP A 156 2.57 -14.76 7.36
C ASP A 156 2.18 -14.67 8.85
N ALA A 157 1.07 -15.30 9.22
CA ALA A 157 0.59 -15.31 10.61
C ALA A 157 1.58 -15.99 11.59
N GLY A 158 2.40 -16.94 11.11
CA GLY A 158 3.45 -17.58 11.89
C GLY A 158 4.63 -16.63 12.15
N ASP A 159 5.03 -15.83 11.15
CA ASP A 159 6.06 -14.80 11.32
C ASP A 159 5.66 -13.77 12.37
N ILE A 160 4.40 -13.33 12.33
CA ILE A 160 3.86 -12.40 13.32
C ILE A 160 3.89 -13.02 14.71
N ALA A 161 3.41 -14.26 14.88
CA ALA A 161 3.43 -14.94 16.18
C ALA A 161 4.86 -15.03 16.74
N ARG A 162 5.82 -15.48 15.92
CA ARG A 162 7.24 -15.56 16.32
C ARG A 162 7.82 -14.20 16.69
N ALA A 163 7.47 -13.14 15.96
CA ALA A 163 7.96 -11.79 16.25
C ALA A 163 7.44 -11.27 17.59
N LEU A 164 6.16 -11.48 17.88
CA LEU A 164 5.52 -11.04 19.13
C LEU A 164 6.05 -11.83 20.34
N GLU A 165 6.19 -13.15 20.23
CA GLU A 165 6.72 -14.00 21.30
C GLU A 165 8.20 -13.76 21.60
N GLY A 166 9.01 -13.66 20.55
CA GLY A 166 10.47 -13.53 20.66
C GLY A 166 11.00 -12.11 20.69
N GLY A 167 10.17 -11.08 20.49
CA GLY A 167 10.59 -9.68 20.44
C GLY A 167 11.59 -9.35 19.31
N SER A 168 11.68 -10.21 18.29
CA SER A 168 12.65 -10.09 17.19
C SER A 168 12.32 -8.97 16.20
N ALA A 169 11.06 -8.53 16.17
CA ALA A 169 10.59 -7.40 15.38
C ALA A 169 9.41 -6.73 16.11
N GLN A 170 9.20 -5.45 15.80
CA GLN A 170 8.00 -4.73 16.21
C GLN A 170 6.88 -5.04 15.22
N VAL A 171 5.67 -5.32 15.67
CA VAL A 171 4.48 -5.43 14.83
C VAL A 171 3.71 -4.12 14.91
N VAL A 172 3.53 -3.44 13.78
CA VAL A 172 2.90 -2.12 13.70
C VAL A 172 1.59 -2.21 12.91
N ASP A 173 0.48 -1.93 13.59
CA ASP A 173 -0.88 -1.98 13.02
C ASP A 173 -1.34 -0.57 12.60
N ALA A 174 -1.62 -0.42 11.30
CA ALA A 174 -2.01 0.83 10.67
C ALA A 174 -3.51 1.16 10.77
N ARG A 175 -4.33 0.32 11.42
CA ARG A 175 -5.77 0.59 11.62
C ARG A 175 -5.98 1.77 12.56
N SER A 176 -7.21 2.36 12.51
CA SER A 176 -7.63 3.38 13.47
C SER A 176 -7.54 2.88 14.91
N ALA A 177 -7.26 3.76 15.85
CA ALA A 177 -7.13 3.40 17.26
C ALA A 177 -8.38 2.74 17.85
N PRO A 178 -9.63 3.20 17.54
CA PRO A 178 -10.83 2.50 18.01
C PRO A 178 -10.95 1.07 17.49
N ARG A 179 -10.63 0.80 16.21
CA ARG A 179 -10.61 -0.57 15.69
C ARG A 179 -9.55 -1.43 16.35
N PHE A 180 -8.34 -0.89 16.52
CA PHE A 180 -7.23 -1.56 17.20
C PHE A 180 -7.62 -1.94 18.64
N ARG A 181 -8.23 -1.01 19.39
CA ARG A 181 -8.64 -1.23 20.78
C ARG A 181 -9.88 -2.11 20.93
N GLY A 182 -10.55 -2.46 19.84
CA GLY A 182 -11.78 -3.26 19.86
C GLY A 182 -13.02 -2.47 20.27
N GLU A 183 -12.98 -1.16 20.20
CA GLU A 183 -14.08 -0.24 20.48
C GLU A 183 -15.03 -0.08 19.29
N GLU A 184 -14.56 -0.42 18.08
CA GLU A 184 -15.33 -0.46 16.86
C GLU A 184 -15.35 -1.87 16.26
N ALA A 185 -16.48 -2.25 15.66
CA ALA A 185 -16.58 -3.48 14.91
C ALA A 185 -15.69 -3.46 13.65
N GLU A 186 -15.19 -4.61 13.28
CA GLU A 186 -14.48 -4.75 11.99
C GLU A 186 -15.48 -4.66 10.83
N PRO A 187 -15.08 -4.02 9.69
CA PRO A 187 -15.97 -3.87 8.55
C PRO A 187 -16.33 -5.20 7.87
N ARG A 188 -15.55 -6.26 8.12
CA ARG A 188 -15.79 -7.58 7.55
C ARG A 188 -16.47 -8.52 8.56
N PRO A 189 -17.54 -9.24 8.16
CA PRO A 189 -18.20 -10.22 9.03
C PRO A 189 -17.24 -11.33 9.49
N GLY A 190 -17.42 -11.79 10.72
CA GLY A 190 -16.63 -12.90 11.28
C GLY A 190 -15.24 -12.52 11.78
N VAL A 191 -14.82 -11.28 11.65
CA VAL A 191 -13.54 -10.79 12.17
C VAL A 191 -13.74 -10.19 13.55
N ARG A 192 -13.02 -10.68 14.55
CA ARG A 192 -13.11 -10.20 15.94
C ARG A 192 -12.55 -8.77 16.06
N PRO A 193 -13.15 -7.89 16.89
CA PRO A 193 -12.56 -6.60 17.24
C PRO A 193 -11.34 -6.79 18.17
N GLY A 194 -10.39 -5.85 18.14
CA GLY A 194 -9.17 -5.88 18.95
C GLY A 194 -7.90 -5.94 18.10
N HIS A 195 -6.80 -6.41 18.70
CA HIS A 195 -5.47 -6.43 18.07
C HIS A 195 -4.63 -7.65 18.49
N MET A 196 -3.52 -7.86 17.81
CA MET A 196 -2.51 -8.86 18.15
C MET A 196 -1.81 -8.44 19.47
N PRO A 197 -1.79 -9.28 20.53
CA PRO A 197 -1.14 -8.91 21.79
C PRO A 197 0.32 -8.54 21.59
N GLY A 198 0.72 -7.33 22.05
CA GLY A 198 2.07 -6.80 21.85
C GLY A 198 2.30 -6.01 20.56
N ALA A 199 1.32 -5.92 19.67
CA ALA A 199 1.39 -5.03 18.52
C ALA A 199 1.27 -3.56 18.98
N ARG A 200 1.89 -2.65 18.20
CA ARG A 200 1.79 -1.21 18.39
C ARG A 200 0.82 -0.63 17.39
N ASN A 201 0.02 0.35 17.81
CA ASN A 201 -0.88 1.05 16.92
C ASN A 201 -0.23 2.31 16.36
N LEU A 202 -0.20 2.43 15.04
CA LEU A 202 0.19 3.66 14.34
C LEU A 202 -0.76 3.86 13.17
N HIS A 203 -1.84 4.61 13.42
CA HIS A 203 -2.85 4.88 12.40
C HIS A 203 -2.22 5.55 11.16
N TYR A 204 -2.44 4.98 9.99
CA TYR A 204 -1.83 5.45 8.73
C TYR A 204 -2.07 6.94 8.48
N ALA A 205 -3.24 7.49 8.86
CA ALA A 205 -3.55 8.90 8.66
C ALA A 205 -2.66 9.84 9.48
N ALA A 206 -2.06 9.38 10.59
CA ALA A 206 -1.10 10.17 11.35
C ALA A 206 0.20 10.45 10.59
N LEU A 207 0.49 9.64 9.56
CA LEU A 207 1.68 9.79 8.71
C LEU A 207 1.50 10.81 7.57
N GLN A 208 0.27 11.35 7.43
CA GLN A 208 -0.11 12.19 6.29
C GLN A 208 -0.59 13.56 6.73
N HIS A 209 -0.49 14.52 5.80
CA HIS A 209 -1.12 15.83 5.86
C HIS A 209 -1.66 16.16 4.47
N ASP A 210 -2.97 16.43 4.37
CA ASP A 210 -3.67 16.74 3.11
C ASP A 210 -3.37 15.75 1.96
N GLY A 211 -3.34 14.46 2.30
CA GLY A 211 -3.09 13.38 1.34
C GLY A 211 -1.62 13.20 0.92
N CYS A 212 -0.70 14.02 1.40
CA CYS A 212 0.74 13.89 1.20
C CYS A 212 1.42 13.23 2.41
N LEU A 213 2.56 12.58 2.21
CA LEU A 213 3.35 12.07 3.30
C LEU A 213 4.01 13.22 4.06
N LYS A 214 4.01 13.15 5.38
CA LYS A 214 4.70 14.12 6.24
C LYS A 214 6.21 14.15 5.97
N SER A 215 6.85 15.26 6.30
CA SER A 215 8.30 15.40 6.20
C SER A 215 9.05 14.36 7.04
N PRO A 216 10.29 14.02 6.73
CA PRO A 216 11.07 13.05 7.50
C PRO A 216 11.14 13.35 8.99
N ASP A 217 11.20 14.62 9.41
CA ASP A 217 11.26 15.00 10.82
C ASP A 217 9.91 14.79 11.51
N GLU A 218 8.80 15.16 10.87
CA GLU A 218 7.46 14.87 11.36
C GLU A 218 7.19 13.36 11.44
N LEU A 219 7.63 12.58 10.45
CA LEU A 219 7.51 11.12 10.47
C LEU A 219 8.25 10.52 11.68
N ARG A 220 9.49 10.97 11.95
CA ARG A 220 10.25 10.50 13.14
C ARG A 220 9.49 10.80 14.44
N ALA A 221 8.89 11.99 14.54
CA ALA A 221 8.07 12.35 15.70
C ALA A 221 6.83 11.44 15.86
N VAL A 222 6.11 11.17 14.76
CA VAL A 222 4.95 10.27 14.76
C VAL A 222 5.33 8.84 15.16
N PHE A 223 6.43 8.30 14.63
CA PHE A 223 6.91 6.97 15.03
C PHE A 223 7.29 6.93 16.51
N ALA A 224 7.98 7.95 17.02
CA ALA A 224 8.35 8.05 18.43
C ALA A 224 7.14 8.14 19.36
N GLU A 225 6.11 8.93 19.02
CA GLU A 225 4.85 9.05 19.74
C GLU A 225 4.11 7.71 19.82
N ALA A 226 4.12 6.93 18.73
CA ALA A 226 3.56 5.58 18.71
C ALA A 226 4.43 4.54 19.42
N GLY A 227 5.57 4.93 19.99
CA GLY A 227 6.54 4.04 20.63
C GLY A 227 7.21 3.08 19.66
N VAL A 228 7.24 3.39 18.37
CA VAL A 228 7.87 2.59 17.32
C VAL A 228 9.27 3.12 17.04
N ASP A 229 10.26 2.26 17.10
CA ASP A 229 11.65 2.56 16.77
C ASP A 229 11.96 2.13 15.32
N PRO A 230 12.10 3.06 14.36
CA PRO A 230 12.43 2.72 12.98
C PRO A 230 13.77 2.00 12.81
N GLY A 231 14.69 2.13 13.75
CA GLY A 231 15.99 1.45 13.73
C GLY A 231 15.93 -0.05 14.04
N ARG A 232 14.79 -0.56 14.51
CA ARG A 232 14.57 -1.99 14.77
C ARG A 232 13.75 -2.64 13.64
N PRO A 233 13.87 -3.96 13.42
CA PRO A 233 13.02 -4.66 12.46
C PRO A 233 11.52 -4.42 12.73
N ILE A 234 10.76 -4.10 11.66
CA ILE A 234 9.33 -3.83 11.75
C ILE A 234 8.58 -4.74 10.78
N LEU A 235 7.51 -5.36 11.25
CA LEU A 235 6.47 -6.02 10.45
C LEU A 235 5.24 -5.12 10.45
N THR A 236 4.76 -4.74 9.27
CA THR A 236 3.59 -3.88 9.13
C THR A 236 2.34 -4.70 8.90
N THR A 237 1.21 -4.26 9.46
CA THR A 237 -0.11 -4.90 9.30
C THR A 237 -1.21 -3.85 9.32
N CYS A 238 -2.42 -4.23 8.87
CA CYS A 238 -3.63 -3.42 9.03
C CYS A 238 -4.89 -4.30 8.98
N GLY A 239 -5.95 -3.87 8.30
CA GLY A 239 -7.14 -4.70 8.07
C GLY A 239 -6.94 -5.78 7.00
N SER A 240 -6.29 -5.46 5.88
CA SER A 240 -6.12 -6.32 4.70
C SER A 240 -4.87 -5.98 3.87
N GLY A 241 -3.82 -5.49 4.52
CA GLY A 241 -2.54 -5.19 3.88
C GLY A 241 -2.48 -3.89 3.05
N VAL A 242 -3.59 -3.16 2.86
CA VAL A 242 -3.60 -1.92 2.05
C VAL A 242 -2.91 -0.77 2.78
N THR A 243 -3.43 -0.34 3.91
CA THR A 243 -2.88 0.81 4.65
C THR A 243 -1.59 0.51 5.41
N ALA A 244 -1.27 -0.76 5.64
CA ALA A 244 0.03 -1.19 6.15
C ALA A 244 1.19 -0.75 5.24
N ALA A 245 0.96 -0.72 3.93
CA ALA A 245 1.94 -0.28 2.96
C ALA A 245 2.26 1.23 3.07
N ILE A 246 1.38 2.05 3.65
CA ILE A 246 1.66 3.46 3.94
C ILE A 246 2.75 3.57 5.03
N VAL A 247 2.65 2.74 6.06
CA VAL A 247 3.69 2.66 7.10
C VAL A 247 5.01 2.19 6.49
N SER A 248 4.97 1.18 5.61
CA SER A 248 6.17 0.70 4.90
C SER A 248 6.80 1.78 4.01
N LEU A 249 5.98 2.58 3.30
CA LEU A 249 6.45 3.70 2.47
C LEU A 249 7.09 4.81 3.33
N ALA A 250 6.49 5.12 4.48
CA ALA A 250 7.04 6.10 5.43
C ALA A 250 8.41 5.64 5.98
N LEU A 251 8.53 4.36 6.34
CA LEU A 251 9.79 3.78 6.78
C LEU A 251 10.86 3.81 5.67
N GLU A 252 10.50 3.46 4.44
CA GLU A 252 11.41 3.56 3.28
C GLU A 252 11.90 4.99 3.07
N THR A 253 11.00 5.98 3.22
CA THR A 253 11.33 7.41 3.11
C THR A 253 12.33 7.84 4.20
N LEU A 254 12.28 7.24 5.37
CA LEU A 254 13.25 7.47 6.46
C LEU A 254 14.57 6.71 6.27
N GLY A 255 14.69 5.85 5.25
CA GLY A 255 15.85 4.99 5.03
C GLY A 255 15.89 3.73 5.91
N HIS A 256 14.77 3.38 6.52
CA HIS A 256 14.57 2.21 7.39
C HIS A 256 13.46 1.31 6.82
N PRO A 257 13.69 0.60 5.71
CA PRO A 257 12.63 -0.19 5.09
C PRO A 257 12.05 -1.21 6.06
N ALA A 258 10.72 -1.39 6.03
CA ALA A 258 10.06 -2.43 6.79
C ALA A 258 10.65 -3.80 6.42
N ARG A 259 10.82 -4.69 7.41
CA ARG A 259 11.29 -6.05 7.18
C ARG A 259 10.34 -6.81 6.25
N ALA A 260 9.02 -6.76 6.56
CA ALA A 260 7.98 -7.36 5.74
C ALA A 260 6.61 -6.75 6.07
N LEU A 261 5.64 -6.98 5.19
CA LEU A 261 4.24 -6.69 5.41
C LEU A 261 3.46 -8.01 5.60
N TYR A 262 2.65 -8.08 6.64
CA TYR A 262 1.75 -9.20 6.87
C TYR A 262 0.54 -9.11 5.94
N ASP A 263 0.56 -9.93 4.89
CA ASP A 263 -0.40 -9.83 3.79
C ASP A 263 -1.83 -10.20 4.21
N GLY A 264 -2.03 -11.28 4.96
CA GLY A 264 -3.33 -11.66 5.51
C GLY A 264 -3.90 -10.68 6.53
N SER A 265 -3.02 -9.95 7.22
CA SER A 265 -3.38 -8.87 8.15
C SER A 265 -4.43 -9.27 9.18
N TRP A 266 -5.21 -8.30 9.68
CA TRP A 266 -6.25 -8.56 10.67
C TRP A 266 -7.40 -9.41 10.11
N SER A 267 -7.65 -9.36 8.80
CA SER A 267 -8.66 -10.21 8.15
C SER A 267 -8.38 -11.70 8.32
N GLU A 268 -7.10 -12.10 8.39
CA GLU A 268 -6.69 -13.47 8.70
C GLU A 268 -6.62 -13.70 10.21
N TRP A 269 -5.85 -12.87 10.94
CA TRP A 269 -5.62 -13.07 12.37
C TRP A 269 -6.89 -12.97 13.20
N GLY A 270 -7.70 -11.95 12.97
CA GLY A 270 -8.94 -11.70 13.71
C GLY A 270 -10.05 -12.70 13.41
N ALA A 271 -10.02 -13.34 12.24
CA ALA A 271 -10.97 -14.41 11.88
C ALA A 271 -10.59 -15.77 12.49
N ALA A 272 -9.31 -16.03 12.72
CA ALA A 272 -8.81 -17.31 13.25
C ALA A 272 -9.09 -17.43 14.76
N ALA A 273 -10.01 -18.32 15.14
CA ALA A 273 -10.47 -18.47 16.53
C ALA A 273 -9.35 -18.83 17.51
N GLU A 274 -8.34 -19.57 17.05
CA GLU A 274 -7.18 -20.04 17.83
C GLU A 274 -6.13 -18.94 18.06
N ARG A 275 -6.19 -17.82 17.33
CA ARG A 275 -5.23 -16.74 17.52
C ARG A 275 -5.61 -15.86 18.68
N PRO A 276 -4.64 -15.46 19.52
CA PRO A 276 -4.91 -14.57 20.66
C PRO A 276 -5.27 -13.15 20.18
N VAL A 277 -6.21 -12.54 20.89
CA VAL A 277 -6.68 -11.16 20.64
C VAL A 277 -6.67 -10.40 21.95
N ALA A 278 -6.12 -9.19 21.94
CA ALA A 278 -6.21 -8.22 23.01
C ALA A 278 -7.15 -7.07 22.63
N THR A 279 -7.68 -6.39 23.63
CA THR A 279 -8.49 -5.16 23.52
C THR A 279 -7.95 -4.09 24.45
N GLY A 280 -8.32 -2.83 24.22
CA GLY A 280 -7.78 -1.69 24.95
C GLY A 280 -6.50 -1.14 24.33
N PRO A 281 -5.76 -0.24 25.03
CA PRO A 281 -4.51 0.32 24.54
C PRO A 281 -3.43 -0.75 24.38
N ALA A 282 -2.41 -0.45 23.53
CA ALA A 282 -1.25 -1.32 23.31
C ALA A 282 -0.35 -1.41 24.55
#